data_d82c27495b7fa5bff547ec37a43bebbf
#
_entry.id   d82c27495b7fa5bff547ec37a43bebbf
#
_cell.length_a   1.000
_cell.length_b   1.000
_cell.length_c   1.000
_cell.angle_alpha   90.00
_cell.angle_beta   90.00
_cell.angle_gamma   90.00
#
_symmetry.space_group_name_H-M   'P 1'
#
loop_
_entity.id
_entity.type
_entity.pdbx_description
1 polymer ?
#
loop_
_entity_poly.entity_id
_entity_poly.type
_entity_poly.pdbx_seq_one_letter_code
_entity_poly.pdbx_strand_id
1 'polypeptide(L)'
;IYCEPRMSTVGSQDTTGPMTRDELKELACLGFNSDLVMQSFCHTAAYPLPKDIETQHTLPEFIQTRGGVALKPGDGIIHSWLNRMLLPDMVGTGGDSHTRFPIGISFPAGSGLVAFGAALGVMPLDMPESVLVRFKGELQPGITLRDLVNAIPYAALQTGQLTLPKEGKINVFSGKCLEIEGLPDLKVEQAFELSDASAERSASGCTIKLNEEPIKEYLESNIILLRWLISQGYEDEKTLERRAQAMESWLENPVLMEADDDAEYAAVLEIDLNEITEPLLACPNDPDDIKPLSEVAKTNIDEVFIGSCMTNIGHFRAAGKLLDKVTELPSRLWISPPTKMDKHQLTEEGYYDIFEKAGVRLEMPGCSLCMGNQARVEAESTVVSTSTRNFPNRLGDG
;
A
#
# COMPACT_ATOMS: atom_id res chain seq x y z
N ILE A 1 -21.31 17.30 2.13
CA ILE A 1 -21.13 16.87 3.53
C ILE A 1 -19.78 17.38 3.97
N TYR A 2 -19.77 18.28 4.96
CA TYR A 2 -18.54 18.69 5.60
C TYR A 2 -18.28 17.64 6.70
N CYS A 3 -17.42 16.66 6.41
CA CYS A 3 -16.77 15.96 7.50
C CYS A 3 -15.75 16.92 8.09
N GLU A 4 -15.65 17.06 9.41
CA GLU A 4 -14.43 17.52 10.05
C GLU A 4 -13.46 16.32 10.02
N PRO A 5 -12.67 16.15 8.95
CA PRO A 5 -11.75 15.04 8.92
C PRO A 5 -10.58 15.43 9.82
N ARG A 6 -10.24 14.54 10.72
CA ARG A 6 -8.88 14.53 11.26
C ARG A 6 -7.97 14.10 10.10
N MET A 7 -7.66 15.02 9.22
CA MET A 7 -6.89 14.72 8.02
C MET A 7 -5.47 14.32 8.36
N SER A 8 -5.09 13.13 7.91
CA SER A 8 -3.69 12.81 7.65
C SER A 8 -3.43 13.05 6.19
N THR A 9 -2.66 14.05 5.86
CA THR A 9 -2.15 14.24 4.51
C THR A 9 -0.85 13.50 4.37
N VAL A 10 -0.80 12.63 3.40
CA VAL A 10 0.46 12.06 2.95
C VAL A 10 1.13 13.11 2.09
N GLY A 11 2.22 13.64 2.58
CA GLY A 11 3.14 14.35 1.73
C GLY A 11 3.50 13.43 0.57
N SER A 12 3.45 13.99 -0.60
CA SER A 12 3.76 13.35 -1.85
C SER A 12 5.03 12.53 -1.80
N GLN A 13 5.03 11.51 -2.58
CA GLN A 13 6.23 10.77 -2.94
C GLN A 13 7.19 11.68 -3.72
N ASP A 14 8.44 11.26 -3.85
CA ASP A 14 9.50 11.95 -4.56
C ASP A 14 9.16 12.36 -6.01
N THR A 15 8.26 11.64 -6.68
CA THR A 15 7.78 12.00 -8.03
C THR A 15 6.84 13.20 -8.04
N THR A 16 6.06 13.42 -6.99
CA THR A 16 5.14 14.56 -6.85
C THR A 16 5.61 15.60 -5.84
N GLY A 17 6.60 15.26 -5.02
CA GLY A 17 7.14 16.10 -3.96
C GLY A 17 7.60 17.48 -4.40
N PRO A 18 8.40 17.60 -5.47
CA PRO A 18 8.80 18.90 -6.00
C PRO A 18 7.62 19.76 -6.42
N MET A 19 6.60 19.19 -7.06
CA MET A 19 5.39 19.92 -7.48
C MET A 19 4.58 20.35 -6.25
N THR A 20 4.36 19.47 -5.29
CA THR A 20 3.67 19.80 -4.04
C THR A 20 4.45 20.88 -3.27
N ARG A 21 5.78 20.84 -3.26
CA ARG A 21 6.63 21.90 -2.66
C ARG A 21 6.40 23.25 -3.30
N ASP A 22 6.33 23.31 -4.60
CA ASP A 22 6.14 24.57 -5.33
C ASP A 22 4.74 25.13 -5.08
N GLU A 23 3.71 24.30 -5.09
CA GLU A 23 2.33 24.66 -4.74
C GLU A 23 2.20 25.13 -3.28
N LEU A 24 2.91 24.49 -2.33
CA LEU A 24 2.95 24.94 -0.93
C LEU A 24 3.63 26.30 -0.79
N LYS A 25 4.62 26.61 -1.62
CA LYS A 25 5.23 27.95 -1.66
C LYS A 25 4.26 28.99 -2.22
N GLU A 26 3.51 28.66 -3.26
CA GLU A 26 2.47 29.54 -3.82
C GLU A 26 1.35 29.81 -2.82
N LEU A 27 1.00 28.84 -1.98
CA LEU A 27 0.05 28.99 -0.87
C LEU A 27 0.64 29.73 0.32
N ALA A 28 1.90 30.16 0.27
CA ALA A 28 2.64 30.76 1.40
C ALA A 28 2.57 29.90 2.69
N CYS A 29 2.56 28.58 2.55
CA CYS A 29 2.48 27.64 3.65
C CYS A 29 3.80 27.69 4.48
N LEU A 30 3.73 28.20 5.71
CA LEU A 30 4.83 28.25 6.65
C LEU A 30 4.84 27.09 7.66
N GLY A 31 3.71 26.40 7.79
CA GLY A 31 3.52 25.24 8.65
C GLY A 31 2.30 24.45 8.19
N PHE A 32 2.32 23.14 8.39
CA PHE A 32 1.19 22.28 8.07
C PHE A 32 0.09 22.40 9.12
N ASN A 33 -1.17 22.51 8.66
CA ASN A 33 -2.34 22.41 9.52
C ASN A 33 -2.92 20.99 9.55
N SER A 34 -2.49 20.13 8.62
CA SER A 34 -2.81 18.71 8.68
C SER A 34 -2.07 18.03 9.84
N ASP A 35 -2.71 17.10 10.52
CA ASP A 35 -2.15 16.38 11.67
C ASP A 35 -0.89 15.60 11.33
N LEU A 36 -0.78 15.10 10.11
CA LEU A 36 0.37 14.35 9.64
C LEU A 36 0.61 14.64 8.16
N VAL A 37 1.80 15.11 7.84
CA VAL A 37 2.32 15.19 6.46
C VAL A 37 3.60 14.38 6.39
N MET A 38 3.69 13.48 5.43
CA MET A 38 4.85 12.60 5.26
C MET A 38 5.39 12.66 3.84
N GLN A 39 6.72 12.64 3.72
CA GLN A 39 7.48 12.56 2.48
C GLN A 39 8.42 11.37 2.50
N SER A 40 8.57 10.67 1.37
CA SER A 40 9.57 9.61 1.20
C SER A 40 10.22 9.66 -0.20
N PHE A 41 11.24 8.83 -0.39
CA PHE A 41 11.99 8.71 -1.66
C PHE A 41 11.94 7.29 -2.22
N CYS A 42 10.86 6.56 -1.96
CA CYS A 42 10.74 5.14 -2.35
C CYS A 42 10.80 4.90 -3.87
N HIS A 43 10.50 5.90 -4.69
CA HIS A 43 10.55 5.80 -6.15
C HIS A 43 11.94 6.06 -6.74
N THR A 44 12.80 6.81 -6.04
CA THR A 44 14.08 7.27 -6.55
C THR A 44 15.27 6.85 -5.70
N ALA A 45 15.06 6.15 -4.57
CA ALA A 45 16.14 5.72 -3.69
C ALA A 45 17.08 4.71 -4.36
N ALA A 46 16.53 3.78 -5.13
CA ALA A 46 17.31 2.86 -5.94
C ALA A 46 17.60 3.47 -7.31
N TYR A 47 18.86 3.50 -7.73
CA TYR A 47 19.30 4.03 -9.03
C TYR A 47 18.92 5.50 -9.29
N PRO A 48 19.23 6.44 -8.38
CA PRO A 48 18.83 7.84 -8.51
C PRO A 48 19.52 8.54 -9.67
N LEU A 49 18.78 9.37 -10.38
CA LEU A 49 19.31 10.32 -11.35
C LEU A 49 19.86 11.57 -10.63
N PRO A 50 20.71 12.40 -11.25
CA PRO A 50 21.23 13.62 -10.64
C PRO A 50 20.15 14.55 -10.05
N LYS A 51 19.02 14.67 -10.75
CA LYS A 51 17.86 15.46 -10.27
C LYS A 51 17.22 14.85 -9.01
N ASP A 52 17.18 13.53 -8.92
CA ASP A 52 16.64 12.82 -7.76
C ASP A 52 17.51 13.08 -6.53
N ILE A 53 18.84 13.05 -6.71
CA ILE A 53 19.81 13.36 -5.65
C ILE A 53 19.62 14.79 -5.14
N GLU A 54 19.46 15.78 -6.03
CA GLU A 54 19.15 17.16 -5.63
C GLU A 54 17.86 17.24 -4.82
N THR A 55 16.81 16.54 -5.25
CA THR A 55 15.54 16.49 -4.52
C THR A 55 15.69 15.83 -3.16
N GLN A 56 16.44 14.73 -3.07
CA GLN A 56 16.72 14.02 -1.82
C GLN A 56 17.47 14.89 -0.79
N HIS A 57 18.26 15.86 -1.25
CA HIS A 57 18.95 16.79 -0.37
C HIS A 57 18.15 18.03 0.04
N THR A 58 17.21 18.48 -0.81
CA THR A 58 16.52 19.76 -0.60
C THR A 58 15.10 19.64 -0.06
N LEU A 59 14.41 18.54 -0.36
CA LEU A 59 13.01 18.36 0.02
C LEU A 59 12.82 18.04 1.53
N PRO A 60 13.69 17.24 2.19
CA PRO A 60 13.52 16.92 3.60
C PRO A 60 13.45 18.17 4.50
N GLU A 61 14.40 19.09 4.38
CA GLU A 61 14.41 20.31 5.17
C GLU A 61 13.13 21.15 4.95
N PHE A 62 12.65 21.22 3.72
CA PHE A 62 11.42 21.92 3.40
C PHE A 62 10.20 21.33 4.12
N ILE A 63 10.11 20.01 4.19
CA ILE A 63 9.01 19.29 4.85
C ILE A 63 9.12 19.42 6.37
N GLN A 64 10.29 19.17 6.93
CA GLN A 64 10.56 19.19 8.38
C GLN A 64 10.35 20.58 8.99
N THR A 65 10.83 21.62 8.34
CA THR A 65 10.65 23.00 8.83
C THR A 65 9.19 23.43 8.88
N ARG A 66 8.28 22.66 8.29
CA ARG A 66 6.83 22.88 8.32
C ARG A 66 6.07 21.91 9.23
N GLY A 67 6.79 21.07 9.98
CA GLY A 67 6.23 20.10 10.90
C GLY A 67 5.84 18.76 10.27
N GLY A 68 6.40 18.43 9.10
CA GLY A 68 6.20 17.14 8.45
C GLY A 68 7.32 16.13 8.73
N VAL A 69 7.05 14.87 8.45
CA VAL A 69 7.98 13.74 8.58
C VAL A 69 8.65 13.48 7.23
N ALA A 70 9.96 13.59 7.14
CA ALA A 70 10.72 13.28 5.94
C ALA A 70 11.52 12.00 6.13
N LEU A 71 11.10 10.94 5.43
CA LEU A 71 11.86 9.69 5.36
C LEU A 71 13.10 9.90 4.50
N LYS A 72 14.14 9.12 4.80
CA LYS A 72 15.42 9.16 4.07
C LYS A 72 15.40 8.18 2.89
N PRO A 73 16.23 8.39 1.85
CA PRO A 73 16.40 7.40 0.80
C PRO A 73 16.79 6.04 1.39
N GLY A 74 16.07 4.98 0.99
CA GLY A 74 16.27 3.62 1.51
C GLY A 74 15.49 3.29 2.78
N ASP A 75 14.76 4.23 3.37
CA ASP A 75 13.84 3.92 4.47
C ASP A 75 12.68 3.03 4.01
N GLY A 76 12.28 3.17 2.75
CA GLY A 76 11.28 2.30 2.14
C GLY A 76 10.05 3.04 1.64
N ILE A 77 8.99 2.27 1.42
CA ILE A 77 7.75 2.70 0.79
C ILE A 77 6.93 3.56 1.74
N ILE A 78 6.50 4.73 1.28
CA ILE A 78 5.76 5.70 2.09
C ILE A 78 4.49 5.09 2.72
N HIS A 79 3.75 4.29 1.96
CA HIS A 79 2.49 3.69 2.44
C HIS A 79 2.70 2.77 3.63
N SER A 80 3.77 1.97 3.61
CA SER A 80 4.12 1.07 4.71
C SER A 80 4.51 1.81 5.99
N TRP A 81 5.13 2.98 5.87
CA TRP A 81 5.45 3.85 7.02
C TRP A 81 4.24 4.64 7.50
N LEU A 82 3.50 5.24 6.54
CA LEU A 82 2.35 6.06 6.86
C LEU A 82 1.28 5.28 7.63
N ASN A 83 0.96 4.06 7.17
CA ASN A 83 -0.06 3.24 7.82
C ASN A 83 0.28 2.93 9.27
N ARG A 84 1.57 2.95 9.65
CA ARG A 84 2.02 2.82 11.04
C ARG A 84 1.83 4.08 11.90
N MET A 85 1.47 5.19 11.29
CA MET A 85 1.25 6.48 11.96
C MET A 85 -0.22 6.90 11.98
N LEU A 86 -1.11 6.10 11.40
CA LEU A 86 -2.54 6.38 11.35
C LEU A 86 -3.23 6.04 12.66
N LEU A 87 -4.32 6.74 12.91
CA LEU A 87 -5.33 6.39 13.88
C LEU A 87 -6.55 5.84 13.13
N PRO A 88 -7.39 5.01 13.78
CA PRO A 88 -8.65 4.60 13.21
C PRO A 88 -9.52 5.79 12.80
N ASP A 89 -10.33 5.57 11.76
CA ASP A 89 -11.33 6.51 11.24
C ASP A 89 -10.76 7.86 10.75
N MET A 90 -9.46 7.89 10.44
CA MET A 90 -8.84 9.07 9.82
C MET A 90 -9.17 9.14 8.32
N VAL A 91 -9.33 10.36 7.85
CA VAL A 91 -9.42 10.66 6.42
C VAL A 91 -8.11 11.25 5.93
N GLY A 92 -7.65 10.81 4.77
CA GLY A 92 -6.40 11.31 4.22
C GLY A 92 -6.37 11.42 2.71
N THR A 93 -5.27 11.97 2.22
CA THR A 93 -4.98 12.09 0.80
C THR A 93 -3.49 11.90 0.51
N GLY A 94 -3.13 11.68 -0.73
CA GLY A 94 -1.74 11.61 -1.17
C GLY A 94 -1.61 11.64 -2.68
N GLY A 95 -0.40 11.93 -3.14
CA GLY A 95 -0.10 12.03 -4.57
C GLY A 95 0.07 10.69 -5.31
N ASP A 96 -0.11 9.58 -4.62
CA ASP A 96 -0.03 8.23 -5.21
C ASP A 96 -1.37 7.48 -5.06
N SER A 97 -1.75 6.74 -6.09
CA SER A 97 -2.98 5.95 -6.11
C SER A 97 -3.05 4.87 -5.02
N HIS A 98 -1.90 4.41 -4.54
CA HIS A 98 -1.77 3.45 -3.44
C HIS A 98 -1.77 4.10 -2.05
N THR A 99 -2.07 5.39 -1.94
CA THR A 99 -2.40 6.00 -0.66
C THR A 99 -3.73 5.44 -0.19
N ARG A 100 -3.69 4.32 0.53
CA ARG A 100 -4.87 3.58 1.02
C ARG A 100 -4.69 3.27 2.49
N PHE A 101 -5.73 3.54 3.28
CA PHE A 101 -5.69 3.35 4.72
C PHE A 101 -6.52 2.13 5.12
N PRO A 102 -5.94 1.13 5.78
CA PRO A 102 -6.67 -0.06 6.19
C PRO A 102 -7.60 0.19 7.39
N ILE A 103 -7.29 1.17 8.24
CA ILE A 103 -8.05 1.51 9.46
C ILE A 103 -8.70 2.89 9.40
N GLY A 104 -8.75 3.49 8.23
CA GLY A 104 -9.40 4.77 7.93
C GLY A 104 -9.81 4.78 6.48
N ILE A 105 -9.87 5.95 5.88
CA ILE A 105 -10.15 6.11 4.45
C ILE A 105 -9.25 7.19 3.83
N SER A 106 -8.87 7.00 2.58
CA SER A 106 -8.07 7.99 1.86
C SER A 106 -8.52 8.14 0.43
N PHE A 107 -8.38 9.36 -0.07
CA PHE A 107 -8.73 9.75 -1.41
C PHE A 107 -7.49 10.31 -2.12
N PRO A 108 -6.78 9.50 -2.92
CA PRO A 108 -5.63 9.99 -3.68
C PRO A 108 -5.99 11.17 -4.58
N ALA A 109 -5.09 12.13 -4.67
CA ALA A 109 -5.35 13.38 -5.38
C ALA A 109 -4.08 13.90 -6.09
N GLY A 110 -4.25 14.84 -6.99
CA GLY A 110 -3.13 15.56 -7.59
C GLY A 110 -2.38 16.45 -6.59
N SER A 111 -1.15 16.82 -6.94
CA SER A 111 -0.24 17.57 -6.07
C SER A 111 -0.82 18.85 -5.48
N GLY A 112 -1.62 19.61 -6.24
CA GLY A 112 -2.27 20.83 -5.78
C GLY A 112 -3.27 20.60 -4.66
N LEU A 113 -4.09 19.56 -4.78
CA LEU A 113 -5.07 19.23 -3.75
C LEU A 113 -4.39 18.63 -2.50
N VAL A 114 -3.31 17.85 -2.69
CA VAL A 114 -2.47 17.37 -1.57
C VAL A 114 -1.83 18.55 -0.83
N ALA A 115 -1.27 19.52 -1.56
CA ALA A 115 -0.69 20.72 -0.98
C ALA A 115 -1.74 21.55 -0.21
N PHE A 116 -2.94 21.70 -0.79
CA PHE A 116 -4.06 22.39 -0.15
C PHE A 116 -4.45 21.70 1.17
N GLY A 117 -4.60 20.37 1.13
CA GLY A 117 -4.89 19.57 2.33
C GLY A 117 -3.79 19.68 3.40
N ALA A 118 -2.52 19.64 3.01
CA ALA A 118 -1.40 19.80 3.92
C ALA A 118 -1.38 21.19 4.59
N ALA A 119 -1.60 22.24 3.78
CA ALA A 119 -1.55 23.63 4.25
C ALA A 119 -2.74 23.99 5.15
N LEU A 120 -3.94 23.51 4.83
CA LEU A 120 -5.18 23.94 5.49
C LEU A 120 -5.79 22.90 6.44
N GLY A 121 -5.36 21.63 6.37
CA GLY A 121 -5.92 20.55 7.16
C GLY A 121 -7.31 20.08 6.67
N VAL A 122 -7.76 20.58 5.52
CA VAL A 122 -9.07 20.22 4.92
C VAL A 122 -8.93 20.04 3.42
N MET A 123 -9.77 19.20 2.83
CA MET A 123 -9.81 18.95 1.40
C MET A 123 -11.27 18.93 0.93
N PRO A 124 -11.61 19.64 -0.16
CA PRO A 124 -12.94 19.51 -0.77
C PRO A 124 -13.07 18.12 -1.39
N LEU A 125 -14.19 17.47 -1.16
CA LEU A 125 -14.47 16.13 -1.65
C LEU A 125 -15.95 15.98 -1.96
N ASP A 126 -16.27 15.54 -3.18
CA ASP A 126 -17.58 14.99 -3.51
C ASP A 126 -17.61 13.54 -3.00
N MET A 127 -18.47 13.27 -2.01
CA MET A 127 -18.53 11.93 -1.38
C MET A 127 -18.95 10.89 -2.40
N PRO A 128 -18.09 9.91 -2.74
CA PRO A 128 -18.44 8.84 -3.67
C PRO A 128 -19.48 7.90 -3.05
N GLU A 129 -20.25 7.23 -3.90
CA GLU A 129 -21.04 6.07 -3.46
C GLU A 129 -20.13 4.92 -3.06
N SER A 130 -20.65 4.00 -2.23
CA SER A 130 -19.90 2.82 -1.78
C SER A 130 -20.35 1.54 -2.51
N VAL A 131 -19.39 0.63 -2.70
CA VAL A 131 -19.61 -0.77 -3.07
C VAL A 131 -19.20 -1.63 -1.89
N LEU A 132 -20.12 -2.44 -1.40
CA LEU A 132 -19.86 -3.40 -0.34
C LEU A 132 -19.26 -4.69 -0.92
N VAL A 133 -18.07 -5.07 -0.43
CA VAL A 133 -17.44 -6.37 -0.70
C VAL A 133 -17.52 -7.19 0.58
N ARG A 134 -18.30 -8.27 0.55
CA ARG A 134 -18.55 -9.12 1.73
C ARG A 134 -17.97 -10.50 1.52
N PHE A 135 -16.96 -10.85 2.32
CA PHE A 135 -16.42 -12.19 2.39
C PHE A 135 -17.26 -13.05 3.35
N LYS A 136 -17.52 -14.30 2.94
CA LYS A 136 -18.25 -15.31 3.73
C LYS A 136 -17.48 -16.63 3.71
N GLY A 137 -17.78 -17.50 4.69
CA GLY A 137 -17.11 -18.80 4.78
C GLY A 137 -15.72 -18.75 5.38
N GLU A 138 -14.92 -19.78 5.15
CA GLU A 138 -13.60 -19.94 5.74
C GLU A 138 -12.50 -20.03 4.66
N LEU A 139 -11.34 -19.45 4.97
CA LEU A 139 -10.18 -19.50 4.09
C LEU A 139 -9.71 -20.95 3.89
N GLN A 140 -9.57 -21.39 2.64
CA GLN A 140 -9.19 -22.73 2.33
C GLN A 140 -7.68 -22.97 2.47
N PRO A 141 -7.22 -24.20 2.77
CA PRO A 141 -5.80 -24.52 2.85
C PRO A 141 -5.05 -24.17 1.56
N GLY A 142 -3.94 -23.46 1.70
CA GLY A 142 -3.11 -23.02 0.56
C GLY A 142 -3.55 -21.72 -0.08
N ILE A 143 -4.68 -21.17 0.32
CA ILE A 143 -5.14 -19.85 -0.12
C ILE A 143 -4.59 -18.79 0.83
N THR A 144 -4.09 -17.72 0.26
CA THR A 144 -3.47 -16.61 0.95
C THR A 144 -4.29 -15.32 0.79
N LEU A 145 -3.92 -14.30 1.54
CA LEU A 145 -4.56 -12.99 1.39
C LEU A 145 -4.41 -12.42 -0.03
N ARG A 146 -3.31 -12.75 -0.72
CA ARG A 146 -3.10 -12.33 -2.11
C ARG A 146 -4.18 -12.90 -3.05
N ASP A 147 -4.66 -14.11 -2.78
CA ASP A 147 -5.75 -14.71 -3.53
C ASP A 147 -7.08 -13.98 -3.26
N LEU A 148 -7.29 -13.50 -2.05
CA LEU A 148 -8.46 -12.69 -1.70
C LEU A 148 -8.45 -11.33 -2.42
N VAL A 149 -7.30 -10.71 -2.58
CA VAL A 149 -7.12 -9.51 -3.42
C VAL A 149 -7.62 -9.75 -4.84
N ASN A 150 -7.26 -10.91 -5.41
CA ASN A 150 -7.65 -11.30 -6.77
C ASN A 150 -9.09 -11.84 -6.83
N ALA A 151 -9.64 -12.35 -5.73
CA ALA A 151 -11.02 -12.84 -5.67
C ALA A 151 -12.05 -11.73 -5.91
N ILE A 152 -11.73 -10.47 -5.53
CA ILE A 152 -12.63 -9.33 -5.72
C ILE A 152 -12.94 -9.10 -7.21
N PRO A 153 -11.94 -8.84 -8.09
CA PRO A 153 -12.21 -8.70 -9.52
C PRO A 153 -12.70 -10.02 -10.15
N TYR A 154 -12.23 -11.16 -9.69
CA TYR A 154 -12.70 -12.47 -10.20
C TYR A 154 -14.20 -12.66 -10.01
N ALA A 155 -14.72 -12.42 -8.81
CA ALA A 155 -16.15 -12.50 -8.54
C ALA A 155 -16.96 -11.45 -9.33
N ALA A 156 -16.42 -10.23 -9.47
CA ALA A 156 -17.07 -9.19 -10.26
C ALA A 156 -17.14 -9.53 -11.76
N LEU A 157 -16.12 -10.20 -12.31
CA LEU A 157 -16.15 -10.72 -13.68
C LEU A 157 -17.23 -11.78 -13.83
N GLN A 158 -17.33 -12.72 -12.89
CA GLN A 158 -18.32 -13.81 -12.94
C GLN A 158 -19.77 -13.33 -12.87
N THR A 159 -19.99 -12.24 -12.15
CA THR A 159 -21.32 -11.62 -11.99
C THR A 159 -21.63 -10.53 -13.05
N GLY A 160 -20.70 -10.27 -13.98
CA GLY A 160 -20.86 -9.24 -15.01
C GLY A 160 -20.77 -7.80 -14.50
N GLN A 161 -20.33 -7.61 -13.27
CA GLN A 161 -20.10 -6.29 -12.66
C GLN A 161 -18.75 -5.67 -13.06
N LEU A 162 -17.88 -6.47 -13.67
CA LEU A 162 -16.61 -6.08 -14.28
C LEU A 162 -16.49 -6.76 -15.65
N THR A 163 -15.88 -6.08 -16.62
CA THR A 163 -15.57 -6.66 -17.94
C THR A 163 -14.13 -6.36 -18.33
N LEU A 164 -13.50 -7.26 -19.10
CA LEU A 164 -12.12 -7.09 -19.57
C LEU A 164 -11.98 -6.12 -20.76
N PRO A 165 -12.87 -6.14 -21.79
CA PRO A 165 -12.74 -5.24 -22.93
C PRO A 165 -12.72 -3.77 -22.51
N LYS A 166 -11.80 -2.99 -23.07
CA LYS A 166 -11.67 -1.56 -22.77
C LYS A 166 -12.84 -0.73 -23.32
N GLU A 167 -13.31 -1.09 -24.51
CA GLU A 167 -14.45 -0.45 -25.13
C GLU A 167 -15.76 -0.94 -24.47
N GLY A 168 -16.54 0.00 -23.94
CA GLY A 168 -17.74 -0.31 -23.17
C GLY A 168 -17.47 -1.03 -21.84
N LYS A 169 -16.28 -0.84 -21.25
CA LYS A 169 -15.89 -1.50 -19.99
C LYS A 169 -16.90 -1.17 -18.87
N ILE A 170 -17.47 -2.23 -18.29
CA ILE A 170 -18.18 -2.16 -17.03
C ILE A 170 -17.16 -2.32 -15.91
N ASN A 171 -17.21 -1.43 -14.92
CA ASN A 171 -16.40 -1.53 -13.72
C ASN A 171 -17.19 -0.94 -12.55
N VAL A 172 -17.79 -1.81 -11.75
CA VAL A 172 -18.62 -1.44 -10.60
C VAL A 172 -17.86 -0.63 -9.55
N PHE A 173 -16.55 -0.78 -9.48
CA PHE A 173 -15.69 -0.14 -8.49
C PHE A 173 -15.26 1.28 -8.90
N SER A 174 -15.33 1.60 -10.18
CA SER A 174 -14.78 2.86 -10.71
C SER A 174 -15.42 4.10 -10.09
N GLY A 175 -14.59 4.94 -9.47
CA GLY A 175 -15.02 6.17 -8.84
C GLY A 175 -15.79 5.98 -7.52
N LYS A 176 -15.87 4.77 -6.99
CA LYS A 176 -16.60 4.45 -5.75
C LYS A 176 -15.66 4.11 -4.61
N CYS A 177 -16.14 4.17 -3.36
CA CYS A 177 -15.45 3.61 -2.22
C CYS A 177 -15.71 2.11 -2.14
N LEU A 178 -14.67 1.32 -1.86
CA LEU A 178 -14.83 -0.07 -1.48
C LEU A 178 -14.94 -0.16 0.04
N GLU A 179 -16.01 -0.77 0.53
CA GLU A 179 -16.15 -1.15 1.93
C GLU A 179 -16.05 -2.65 2.02
N ILE A 180 -15.01 -3.16 2.70
CA ILE A 180 -14.71 -4.59 2.77
C ILE A 180 -15.02 -5.10 4.17
N GLU A 181 -15.80 -6.19 4.26
CA GLU A 181 -16.15 -6.85 5.51
C GLU A 181 -16.09 -8.39 5.41
N GLY A 182 -16.23 -9.06 6.55
CA GLY A 182 -16.24 -10.52 6.64
C GLY A 182 -14.89 -11.13 6.99
N LEU A 183 -13.86 -10.30 7.24
CA LEU A 183 -12.52 -10.70 7.64
C LEU A 183 -12.07 -9.92 8.89
N PRO A 184 -12.85 -9.97 10.00
CA PRO A 184 -12.69 -9.03 11.11
C PRO A 184 -11.39 -9.19 11.89
N ASP A 185 -10.75 -10.36 11.83
CA ASP A 185 -9.56 -10.71 12.62
C ASP A 185 -8.25 -10.62 11.82
N LEU A 186 -8.29 -10.03 10.61
CA LEU A 186 -7.07 -9.75 9.87
C LEU A 186 -6.15 -8.81 10.66
N LYS A 187 -4.85 -9.09 10.63
CA LYS A 187 -3.86 -8.10 11.07
C LYS A 187 -3.94 -6.87 10.18
N VAL A 188 -3.68 -5.69 10.74
CA VAL A 188 -3.81 -4.42 9.99
C VAL A 188 -2.90 -4.40 8.75
N GLU A 189 -1.68 -4.99 8.83
CA GLU A 189 -0.80 -5.12 7.66
C GLU A 189 -1.40 -6.03 6.57
N GLN A 190 -2.18 -7.04 6.95
CA GLN A 190 -2.90 -7.88 6.00
C GLN A 190 -4.09 -7.13 5.40
N ALA A 191 -4.84 -6.39 6.22
CA ALA A 191 -5.91 -5.52 5.74
C ALA A 191 -5.38 -4.47 4.75
N PHE A 192 -4.17 -3.98 4.95
CA PHE A 192 -3.52 -3.06 4.02
C PHE A 192 -3.36 -3.66 2.61
N GLU A 193 -3.09 -4.95 2.46
CA GLU A 193 -3.02 -5.58 1.14
C GLU A 193 -4.35 -5.46 0.37
N LEU A 194 -5.49 -5.63 1.06
CA LEU A 194 -6.81 -5.48 0.45
C LEU A 194 -7.13 -4.02 0.11
N SER A 195 -6.86 -3.09 1.04
CA SER A 195 -7.14 -1.67 0.82
C SER A 195 -6.27 -1.10 -0.29
N ASP A 196 -4.99 -1.45 -0.32
CA ASP A 196 -4.02 -0.97 -1.30
C ASP A 196 -4.38 -1.42 -2.73
N ALA A 197 -4.76 -2.69 -2.90
CA ALA A 197 -5.17 -3.25 -4.17
C ALA A 197 -6.42 -2.60 -4.79
N SER A 198 -7.22 -1.88 -4.01
CA SER A 198 -8.36 -1.12 -4.52
C SER A 198 -7.97 -0.05 -5.54
N ALA A 199 -6.70 0.38 -5.54
CA ALA A 199 -6.15 1.28 -6.53
C ALA A 199 -6.24 0.71 -7.96
N GLU A 200 -6.03 -0.59 -8.12
CA GLU A 200 -6.08 -1.27 -9.42
C GLU A 200 -7.52 -1.44 -9.93
N ARG A 201 -8.50 -1.26 -9.07
CA ARG A 201 -9.93 -1.30 -9.42
C ARG A 201 -10.46 0.06 -9.85
N SER A 202 -9.63 1.10 -9.90
CA SER A 202 -10.05 2.50 -10.11
C SER A 202 -10.99 3.02 -9.02
N ALA A 203 -10.94 2.45 -7.83
CA ALA A 203 -11.74 2.90 -6.71
C ALA A 203 -11.24 4.27 -6.20
N SER A 204 -12.15 5.11 -5.75
CA SER A 204 -11.83 6.42 -5.15
C SER A 204 -11.22 6.27 -3.77
N GLY A 205 -11.68 5.29 -2.99
CA GLY A 205 -11.21 4.99 -1.66
C GLY A 205 -11.49 3.55 -1.28
N CYS A 206 -10.98 3.12 -0.12
CA CYS A 206 -11.27 1.81 0.44
C CYS A 206 -11.19 1.89 1.96
N THR A 207 -12.08 1.19 2.64
CA THR A 207 -12.04 0.96 4.09
C THR A 207 -12.35 -0.50 4.38
N ILE A 208 -11.87 -1.01 5.52
CA ILE A 208 -12.01 -2.41 5.90
C ILE A 208 -12.54 -2.50 7.32
N LYS A 209 -13.62 -3.25 7.50
CA LYS A 209 -14.18 -3.51 8.83
C LYS A 209 -13.35 -4.57 9.56
N LEU A 210 -12.64 -4.13 10.60
CA LEU A 210 -11.85 -4.98 11.49
C LEU A 210 -12.43 -4.95 12.90
N ASN A 211 -12.14 -6.01 13.67
CA ASN A 211 -12.35 -6.00 15.10
C ASN A 211 -11.37 -5.06 15.82
N GLU A 212 -11.71 -4.70 17.05
CA GLU A 212 -10.92 -3.80 17.89
C GLU A 212 -9.53 -4.38 18.24
N GLU A 213 -9.45 -5.69 18.53
CA GLU A 213 -8.22 -6.34 18.99
C GLU A 213 -7.04 -6.27 17.99
N PRO A 214 -7.20 -6.55 16.68
CA PRO A 214 -6.13 -6.36 15.71
C PRO A 214 -5.64 -4.91 15.63
N ILE A 215 -6.53 -3.96 15.79
CA ILE A 215 -6.21 -2.53 15.75
C ILE A 215 -5.43 -2.12 17.01
N LYS A 216 -5.84 -2.57 18.20
CA LYS A 216 -5.13 -2.31 19.45
C LYS A 216 -3.70 -2.84 19.40
N GLU A 217 -3.52 -4.10 19.02
CA GLU A 217 -2.20 -4.72 18.87
C GLU A 217 -1.31 -3.91 17.92
N TYR A 218 -1.89 -3.43 16.83
CA TYR A 218 -1.16 -2.62 15.84
C TYR A 218 -0.74 -1.26 16.39
N LEU A 219 -1.64 -0.55 17.07
CA LEU A 219 -1.35 0.75 17.66
C LEU A 219 -0.30 0.64 18.78
N GLU A 220 -0.39 -0.38 19.64
CA GLU A 220 0.63 -0.63 20.69
C GLU A 220 2.02 -0.83 20.08
N SER A 221 2.12 -1.64 19.02
CA SER A 221 3.36 -1.84 18.27
C SER A 221 3.86 -0.53 17.64
N ASN A 222 2.96 0.27 17.09
CA ASN A 222 3.32 1.52 16.43
C ASN A 222 3.80 2.60 17.43
N ILE A 223 3.24 2.68 18.62
CA ILE A 223 3.73 3.57 19.69
C ILE A 223 5.20 3.28 19.99
N ILE A 224 5.55 2.01 20.13
CA ILE A 224 6.94 1.59 20.37
C ILE A 224 7.83 2.01 19.19
N LEU A 225 7.37 1.78 17.97
CA LEU A 225 8.09 2.18 16.76
C LEU A 225 8.34 3.69 16.68
N LEU A 226 7.30 4.50 16.91
CA LEU A 226 7.41 5.96 16.84
C LEU A 226 8.44 6.48 17.85
N ARG A 227 8.44 5.99 19.08
CA ARG A 227 9.41 6.35 20.11
C ARG A 227 10.82 5.83 19.79
N TRP A 228 10.93 4.67 19.16
CA TRP A 228 12.21 4.20 18.65
C TRP A 228 12.76 5.12 17.55
N LEU A 229 11.93 5.58 16.60
CA LEU A 229 12.33 6.55 15.58
C LEU A 229 12.89 7.84 16.19
N ILE A 230 12.24 8.37 17.23
CA ILE A 230 12.73 9.53 17.99
C ILE A 230 14.13 9.22 18.54
N SER A 231 14.32 8.07 19.19
CA SER A 231 15.61 7.67 19.75
C SER A 231 16.72 7.54 18.72
N GLN A 232 16.37 7.29 17.45
CA GLN A 232 17.29 7.19 16.32
C GLN A 232 17.58 8.55 15.64
N GLY A 233 17.08 9.64 16.22
CA GLY A 233 17.31 10.98 15.72
C GLY A 233 16.55 11.31 14.43
N TYR A 234 15.36 10.77 14.26
CA TYR A 234 14.43 11.29 13.26
C TYR A 234 13.97 12.69 13.66
N GLU A 235 14.01 13.60 12.71
CA GLU A 235 14.04 15.05 12.96
C GLU A 235 12.71 15.65 13.38
N ASP A 236 11.61 14.96 13.25
CA ASP A 236 10.31 15.46 13.70
C ASP A 236 9.81 14.76 14.98
N GLU A 237 10.63 14.85 16.02
CA GLU A 237 10.32 14.30 17.35
C GLU A 237 8.93 14.72 17.85
N LYS A 238 8.58 16.00 17.69
CA LYS A 238 7.29 16.54 18.18
C LYS A 238 6.09 15.88 17.50
N THR A 239 6.14 15.71 16.20
CA THR A 239 5.05 15.06 15.46
C THR A 239 4.98 13.59 15.79
N LEU A 240 6.11 12.88 15.86
CA LEU A 240 6.14 11.46 16.21
C LEU A 240 5.60 11.22 17.62
N GLU A 241 6.00 12.02 18.61
CA GLU A 241 5.50 11.89 19.99
C GLU A 241 4.01 12.25 20.09
N ARG A 242 3.57 13.31 19.41
CA ARG A 242 2.14 13.66 19.35
C ARG A 242 1.29 12.52 18.75
N ARG A 243 1.81 11.82 17.72
CA ARG A 243 1.14 10.66 17.14
C ARG A 243 1.08 9.49 18.12
N ALA A 244 2.19 9.20 18.81
CA ALA A 244 2.23 8.15 19.83
C ALA A 244 1.23 8.43 20.97
N GLN A 245 1.20 9.67 21.48
CA GLN A 245 0.23 10.08 22.51
C GLN A 245 -1.23 10.00 22.04
N ALA A 246 -1.50 10.35 20.79
CA ALA A 246 -2.84 10.22 20.22
C ALA A 246 -3.28 8.75 20.13
N MET A 247 -2.35 7.83 19.81
CA MET A 247 -2.61 6.39 19.83
C MET A 247 -2.87 5.88 21.26
N GLU A 248 -2.07 6.31 22.24
CA GLU A 248 -2.30 6.00 23.65
C GLU A 248 -3.69 6.47 24.11
N SER A 249 -4.07 7.71 23.79
CA SER A 249 -5.39 8.25 24.12
C SER A 249 -6.53 7.47 23.46
N TRP A 250 -6.35 7.01 22.23
CA TRP A 250 -7.33 6.17 21.56
C TRP A 250 -7.47 4.80 22.26
N LEU A 251 -6.36 4.19 22.67
CA LEU A 251 -6.33 2.90 23.38
C LEU A 251 -7.02 2.95 24.75
N GLU A 252 -7.05 4.12 25.40
CA GLU A 252 -7.79 4.31 26.66
C GLU A 252 -9.31 4.24 26.48
N ASN A 253 -9.82 4.63 25.31
CA ASN A 253 -11.25 4.58 24.98
C ASN A 253 -11.45 4.28 23.49
N PRO A 254 -11.26 3.03 23.08
CA PRO A 254 -11.39 2.64 21.70
C PRO A 254 -12.79 2.88 21.15
N VAL A 255 -12.89 3.52 20.00
CA VAL A 255 -14.14 3.71 19.26
C VAL A 255 -13.83 3.47 17.79
N LEU A 256 -14.63 2.64 17.14
CA LEU A 256 -14.59 2.40 15.70
C LEU A 256 -15.92 2.84 15.10
N MET A 257 -15.86 3.51 13.97
CA MET A 257 -17.06 3.82 13.19
C MET A 257 -17.56 2.53 12.53
N GLU A 258 -18.89 2.41 12.47
CA GLU A 258 -19.58 1.35 11.75
C GLU A 258 -20.57 1.96 10.78
N ALA A 259 -20.90 1.22 9.71
CA ALA A 259 -21.97 1.61 8.82
C ALA A 259 -23.30 1.61 9.58
N ASP A 260 -24.17 2.55 9.25
CA ASP A 260 -25.53 2.59 9.76
C ASP A 260 -26.31 1.35 9.28
N ASP A 261 -27.31 0.91 10.08
CA ASP A 261 -28.12 -0.27 9.75
C ASP A 261 -28.89 -0.13 8.41
N ASP A 262 -29.17 1.11 8.00
CA ASP A 262 -29.84 1.46 6.77
C ASP A 262 -28.90 2.00 5.68
N ALA A 263 -27.59 1.75 5.78
CA ALA A 263 -26.60 2.17 4.80
C ALA A 263 -26.94 1.63 3.40
N GLU A 264 -26.95 2.52 2.42
CA GLU A 264 -27.23 2.19 1.02
C GLU A 264 -25.92 2.01 0.25
N TYR A 265 -25.83 0.96 -0.54
CA TYR A 265 -24.68 0.65 -1.40
C TYR A 265 -25.08 0.69 -2.88
N ALA A 266 -24.20 1.23 -3.73
CA ALA A 266 -24.39 1.21 -5.17
C ALA A 266 -24.38 -0.22 -5.74
N ALA A 267 -23.64 -1.12 -5.10
CA ALA A 267 -23.63 -2.55 -5.37
C ALA A 267 -23.13 -3.34 -4.16
N VAL A 268 -23.47 -4.61 -4.13
CA VAL A 268 -22.96 -5.58 -3.15
C VAL A 268 -22.33 -6.74 -3.91
N LEU A 269 -21.10 -7.07 -3.56
CA LEU A 269 -20.36 -8.21 -4.09
C LEU A 269 -20.10 -9.19 -2.94
N GLU A 270 -20.75 -10.34 -2.97
CA GLU A 270 -20.54 -11.40 -1.99
C GLU A 270 -19.54 -12.43 -2.54
N ILE A 271 -18.56 -12.81 -1.74
CA ILE A 271 -17.49 -13.77 -2.10
C ILE A 271 -17.48 -14.89 -1.08
N ASP A 272 -17.75 -16.12 -1.51
CA ASP A 272 -17.67 -17.30 -0.66
C ASP A 272 -16.23 -17.85 -0.68
N LEU A 273 -15.53 -17.74 0.44
CA LEU A 273 -14.16 -18.23 0.61
C LEU A 273 -14.07 -19.77 0.45
N ASN A 274 -15.16 -20.50 0.69
CA ASN A 274 -15.18 -21.95 0.50
C ASN A 274 -15.08 -22.35 -0.98
N GLU A 275 -15.42 -21.45 -1.91
CA GLU A 275 -15.33 -21.70 -3.35
C GLU A 275 -13.95 -21.38 -3.93
N ILE A 276 -13.08 -20.68 -3.17
CA ILE A 276 -11.72 -20.35 -3.58
C ILE A 276 -10.79 -21.47 -3.13
N THR A 277 -10.61 -22.49 -3.98
CA THR A 277 -9.90 -23.72 -3.64
C THR A 277 -8.50 -23.81 -4.24
N GLU A 278 -8.10 -22.87 -5.09
CA GLU A 278 -6.78 -22.75 -5.66
C GLU A 278 -6.35 -21.28 -5.80
N PRO A 279 -5.03 -20.99 -5.88
CA PRO A 279 -4.54 -19.61 -6.04
C PRO A 279 -5.10 -18.93 -7.29
N LEU A 280 -5.35 -17.64 -7.16
CA LEU A 280 -5.85 -16.76 -8.22
C LEU A 280 -4.74 -15.82 -8.70
N LEU A 281 -4.51 -15.73 -9.99
CA LEU A 281 -3.46 -14.92 -10.59
C LEU A 281 -4.04 -13.95 -11.62
N ALA A 282 -3.52 -12.73 -11.62
CA ALA A 282 -3.76 -11.79 -12.71
C ALA A 282 -2.88 -12.14 -13.92
N CYS A 283 -3.49 -12.30 -15.09
CA CYS A 283 -2.79 -12.57 -16.33
C CYS A 283 -2.03 -11.34 -16.84
N PRO A 284 -1.02 -11.52 -17.68
CA PRO A 284 -0.19 -10.42 -18.15
C PRO A 284 -0.99 -9.25 -18.72
N ASN A 285 -0.55 -8.04 -18.33
CA ASN A 285 -0.98 -6.76 -18.87
C ASN A 285 -2.40 -6.30 -18.50
N ASP A 286 -3.13 -7.03 -17.66
CA ASP A 286 -4.42 -6.57 -17.13
C ASP A 286 -4.63 -7.07 -15.68
N PRO A 287 -4.70 -6.16 -14.69
CA PRO A 287 -4.93 -6.54 -13.29
C PRO A 287 -6.33 -7.08 -13.01
N ASP A 288 -7.24 -6.98 -13.98
CA ASP A 288 -8.60 -7.50 -13.90
C ASP A 288 -8.74 -8.91 -14.53
N ASP A 289 -7.80 -9.33 -15.40
CA ASP A 289 -7.85 -10.67 -16.03
C ASP A 289 -7.37 -11.74 -15.05
N ILE A 290 -8.24 -12.14 -14.15
CA ILE A 290 -7.91 -13.11 -13.09
C ILE A 290 -8.27 -14.53 -13.55
N LYS A 291 -7.33 -15.45 -13.32
CA LYS A 291 -7.50 -16.88 -13.60
C LYS A 291 -7.03 -17.75 -12.44
N PRO A 292 -7.67 -18.92 -12.25
CA PRO A 292 -7.17 -19.94 -11.35
C PRO A 292 -5.78 -20.45 -11.77
N LEU A 293 -4.96 -20.86 -10.81
CA LEU A 293 -3.61 -21.39 -11.06
C LEU A 293 -3.60 -22.54 -12.05
N SER A 294 -4.59 -23.43 -12.00
CA SER A 294 -4.71 -24.58 -12.90
C SER A 294 -4.74 -24.19 -14.37
N GLU A 295 -5.25 -23.02 -14.72
CA GLU A 295 -5.29 -22.52 -16.10
C GLU A 295 -3.94 -21.96 -16.58
N VAL A 296 -3.10 -21.45 -15.68
CA VAL A 296 -1.85 -20.76 -16.01
C VAL A 296 -0.58 -21.50 -15.59
N ALA A 297 -0.70 -22.62 -14.88
CA ALA A 297 0.43 -23.35 -14.28
C ALA A 297 1.49 -23.88 -15.26
N LYS A 298 1.23 -23.87 -16.57
CA LYS A 298 2.17 -24.31 -17.61
C LYS A 298 2.93 -23.16 -18.28
N THR A 299 2.72 -21.94 -17.85
CA THR A 299 3.42 -20.78 -18.38
C THR A 299 4.89 -20.82 -17.95
N ASN A 300 5.80 -20.66 -18.91
CA ASN A 300 7.22 -20.52 -18.60
C ASN A 300 7.45 -19.18 -17.91
N ILE A 301 8.25 -19.18 -16.84
CA ILE A 301 8.56 -17.99 -16.05
C ILE A 301 10.05 -17.69 -16.17
N ASP A 302 10.36 -16.50 -16.69
CA ASP A 302 11.74 -16.03 -16.86
C ASP A 302 12.27 -15.34 -15.60
N GLU A 303 11.43 -14.51 -14.97
CA GLU A 303 11.81 -13.77 -13.76
C GLU A 303 10.68 -13.78 -12.71
N VAL A 304 11.08 -13.62 -11.45
CA VAL A 304 10.17 -13.53 -10.30
C VAL A 304 10.50 -12.29 -9.49
N PHE A 305 9.48 -11.55 -9.07
CA PHE A 305 9.63 -10.40 -8.20
C PHE A 305 8.79 -10.53 -6.93
N ILE A 306 9.45 -10.48 -5.77
CA ILE A 306 8.80 -10.41 -4.45
C ILE A 306 9.09 -9.02 -3.86
N GLY A 307 8.08 -8.19 -3.81
CA GLY A 307 8.15 -6.79 -3.37
C GLY A 307 6.85 -6.06 -3.65
N SER A 308 6.76 -4.84 -3.31
CA SER A 308 5.68 -3.85 -3.42
C SER A 308 5.17 -3.39 -2.05
N CYS A 309 4.41 -2.28 -2.04
CA CYS A 309 3.80 -1.72 -0.82
C CYS A 309 2.93 -2.73 -0.07
N MET A 310 2.23 -3.57 -0.78
CA MET A 310 1.30 -4.56 -0.22
C MET A 310 1.94 -5.94 0.03
N THR A 311 3.26 -6.07 -0.06
CA THR A 311 3.95 -7.32 0.24
C THR A 311 4.48 -7.26 1.67
N ASN A 312 3.69 -7.72 2.64
CA ASN A 312 4.09 -7.71 4.05
C ASN A 312 5.24 -8.71 4.33
N ILE A 313 5.88 -8.57 5.49
CA ILE A 313 7.03 -9.39 5.90
C ILE A 313 6.76 -10.90 5.85
N GLY A 314 5.52 -11.33 6.03
CA GLY A 314 5.13 -12.74 5.98
C GLY A 314 5.42 -13.41 4.65
N HIS A 315 5.28 -12.69 3.53
CA HIS A 315 5.61 -13.20 2.20
C HIS A 315 7.10 -13.50 2.05
N PHE A 316 7.96 -12.62 2.58
CA PHE A 316 9.41 -12.81 2.54
C PHE A 316 9.85 -13.98 3.43
N ARG A 317 9.23 -14.13 4.60
CA ARG A 317 9.47 -15.29 5.49
C ARG A 317 9.05 -16.60 4.82
N ALA A 318 7.90 -16.60 4.12
CA ALA A 318 7.44 -17.77 3.37
C ALA A 318 8.43 -18.10 2.23
N ALA A 319 8.86 -17.11 1.46
CA ALA A 319 9.88 -17.28 0.44
C ALA A 319 11.18 -17.84 1.00
N GLY A 320 11.67 -17.29 2.13
CA GLY A 320 12.87 -17.78 2.81
C GLY A 320 12.77 -19.24 3.23
N LYS A 321 11.63 -19.66 3.76
CA LYS A 321 11.39 -21.08 4.11
C LYS A 321 11.42 -22.00 2.89
N LEU A 322 10.91 -21.55 1.75
CA LEU A 322 10.94 -22.30 0.49
C LEU A 322 12.36 -22.38 -0.07
N LEU A 323 13.15 -21.33 0.08
CA LEU A 323 14.49 -21.21 -0.48
C LEU A 323 15.61 -21.81 0.41
N ASP A 324 15.34 -22.18 1.65
CA ASP A 324 16.33 -22.65 2.64
C ASP A 324 17.24 -23.78 2.14
N LYS A 325 16.76 -24.60 1.19
CA LYS A 325 17.54 -25.71 0.59
C LYS A 325 17.84 -25.53 -0.89
N VAL A 326 17.53 -24.36 -1.43
CA VAL A 326 17.77 -24.06 -2.84
C VAL A 326 19.15 -23.46 -2.99
N THR A 327 19.98 -24.04 -3.87
CA THR A 327 21.33 -23.56 -4.19
C THR A 327 21.41 -22.95 -5.59
N GLU A 328 20.42 -23.17 -6.43
CA GLU A 328 20.33 -22.64 -7.79
C GLU A 328 18.87 -22.38 -8.13
N LEU A 329 18.59 -21.18 -8.60
CA LEU A 329 17.24 -20.76 -8.99
C LEU A 329 17.00 -21.09 -10.46
N PRO A 330 15.82 -21.63 -10.82
CA PRO A 330 15.47 -21.89 -12.21
C PRO A 330 15.20 -20.60 -13.02
N SER A 331 14.91 -19.51 -12.33
CA SER A 331 14.60 -18.20 -12.90
C SER A 331 15.23 -17.12 -12.03
N ARG A 332 15.49 -15.94 -12.58
CA ARG A 332 15.99 -14.81 -11.79
C ARG A 332 14.94 -14.37 -10.76
N LEU A 333 15.32 -14.33 -9.50
CA LEU A 333 14.46 -13.86 -8.40
C LEU A 333 14.96 -12.54 -7.85
N TRP A 334 14.07 -11.56 -7.81
CA TRP A 334 14.28 -10.26 -7.20
C TRP A 334 13.51 -10.15 -5.87
N ILE A 335 14.17 -9.66 -4.85
CA ILE A 335 13.54 -9.35 -3.55
C ILE A 335 13.81 -7.90 -3.18
N SER A 336 12.72 -7.14 -2.94
CA SER A 336 12.75 -5.76 -2.46
C SER A 336 11.77 -5.61 -1.29
N PRO A 337 12.25 -5.58 -0.04
CA PRO A 337 11.37 -5.40 1.12
C PRO A 337 10.73 -4.01 1.12
N PRO A 338 9.53 -3.85 1.70
CA PRO A 338 8.85 -2.57 1.69
C PRO A 338 9.55 -1.51 2.55
N THR A 339 10.18 -1.90 3.66
CA THR A 339 10.87 -0.96 4.56
C THR A 339 12.23 -1.47 5.02
N LYS A 340 13.07 -0.55 5.49
CA LYS A 340 14.34 -0.92 6.14
C LYS A 340 14.14 -1.74 7.40
N MET A 341 13.00 -1.62 8.07
CA MET A 341 12.67 -2.43 9.24
C MET A 341 12.40 -3.87 8.86
N ASP A 342 11.63 -4.10 7.79
CA ASP A 342 11.41 -5.45 7.25
C ASP A 342 12.75 -6.08 6.85
N LYS A 343 13.61 -5.30 6.18
CA LYS A 343 14.99 -5.74 5.86
C LYS A 343 15.76 -6.12 7.10
N HIS A 344 15.76 -5.26 8.13
CA HIS A 344 16.46 -5.51 9.39
C HIS A 344 15.94 -6.78 10.07
N GLN A 345 14.64 -6.90 10.23
CA GLN A 345 14.01 -8.05 10.87
C GLN A 345 14.30 -9.36 10.12
N LEU A 346 14.21 -9.36 8.80
CA LEU A 346 14.55 -10.53 7.97
C LEU A 346 16.02 -10.90 8.05
N THR A 347 16.90 -9.91 8.24
CA THR A 347 18.34 -10.14 8.46
C THR A 347 18.59 -10.78 9.81
N GLU A 348 18.02 -10.26 10.89
CA GLU A 348 18.12 -10.82 12.24
C GLU A 348 17.56 -12.26 12.32
N GLU A 349 16.53 -12.56 11.56
CA GLU A 349 15.93 -13.89 11.43
C GLU A 349 16.73 -14.84 10.52
N GLY A 350 17.80 -14.37 9.86
CA GLY A 350 18.68 -15.16 8.99
C GLY A 350 18.16 -15.39 7.57
N TYR A 351 17.03 -14.77 7.17
CA TYR A 351 16.49 -14.96 5.82
C TYR A 351 17.34 -14.31 4.74
N TYR A 352 18.04 -13.22 5.03
CA TYR A 352 18.95 -12.60 4.05
C TYR A 352 20.11 -13.53 3.66
N ASP A 353 20.66 -14.28 4.62
CA ASP A 353 21.67 -15.29 4.33
C ASP A 353 21.13 -16.42 3.42
N ILE A 354 19.86 -16.80 3.61
CA ILE A 354 19.19 -17.80 2.76
C ILE A 354 19.03 -17.26 1.34
N PHE A 355 18.57 -16.02 1.20
CA PHE A 355 18.39 -15.38 -0.10
C PHE A 355 19.70 -15.23 -0.87
N GLU A 356 20.78 -14.81 -0.19
CA GLU A 356 22.11 -14.69 -0.79
C GLU A 356 22.66 -16.06 -1.24
N LYS A 357 22.52 -17.10 -0.42
CA LYS A 357 22.95 -18.47 -0.77
C LYS A 357 22.17 -19.04 -1.96
N ALA A 358 20.89 -18.69 -2.10
CA ALA A 358 20.05 -19.10 -3.21
C ALA A 358 20.33 -18.30 -4.51
N GLY A 359 21.14 -17.25 -4.45
CA GLY A 359 21.47 -16.41 -5.61
C GLY A 359 20.38 -15.39 -5.94
N VAL A 360 19.59 -14.96 -4.96
CA VAL A 360 18.55 -13.95 -5.11
C VAL A 360 19.19 -12.57 -5.35
N ARG A 361 18.63 -11.79 -6.27
CA ARG A 361 18.97 -10.38 -6.42
C ARG A 361 18.23 -9.55 -5.36
N LEU A 362 18.99 -9.05 -4.40
CA LEU A 362 18.49 -8.23 -3.31
C LEU A 362 18.53 -6.75 -3.68
N GLU A 363 17.40 -6.09 -3.55
CA GLU A 363 17.25 -4.67 -3.82
C GLU A 363 17.07 -3.86 -2.52
N MET A 364 17.35 -2.57 -2.62
CA MET A 364 17.10 -1.61 -1.55
C MET A 364 15.60 -1.56 -1.21
N PRO A 365 15.22 -1.38 0.05
CA PRO A 365 13.82 -1.15 0.42
C PRO A 365 13.19 -0.01 -0.37
N GLY A 366 12.06 -0.28 -1.02
CA GLY A 366 11.37 0.70 -1.85
C GLY A 366 10.63 0.10 -3.04
N CYS A 367 10.29 0.96 -3.99
CA CYS A 367 9.47 0.64 -5.15
C CYS A 367 10.27 0.23 -6.41
N SER A 368 11.54 -0.16 -6.28
CA SER A 368 12.51 -0.36 -7.37
C SER A 368 11.94 -0.89 -8.69
N LEU A 369 11.42 -2.12 -8.71
CA LEU A 369 10.79 -2.73 -9.89
C LEU A 369 9.33 -2.30 -10.06
N CYS A 370 8.57 -2.24 -8.97
CA CYS A 370 7.13 -1.96 -9.00
C CYS A 370 6.81 -0.60 -9.66
N MET A 371 7.69 0.40 -9.54
CA MET A 371 7.55 1.70 -10.19
C MET A 371 7.84 1.64 -11.71
N GLY A 372 8.72 0.75 -12.15
CA GLY A 372 9.02 0.50 -13.56
C GLY A 372 9.89 1.55 -14.25
N ASN A 373 10.50 2.46 -13.50
CA ASN A 373 11.32 3.54 -14.06
C ASN A 373 12.82 3.47 -13.67
N GLN A 374 13.20 2.53 -12.82
CA GLN A 374 14.57 2.40 -12.33
C GLN A 374 15.14 1.01 -12.58
N ALA A 375 14.78 0.02 -11.76
CA ALA A 375 15.09 -1.37 -12.03
C ALA A 375 14.07 -1.94 -13.02
N ARG A 376 14.56 -2.76 -13.96
CA ARG A 376 13.72 -3.42 -14.97
C ARG A 376 14.12 -4.87 -15.13
N VAL A 377 13.14 -5.71 -15.42
CA VAL A 377 13.34 -7.07 -15.91
C VAL A 377 13.82 -7.05 -17.36
N GLU A 378 14.31 -8.16 -17.88
CA GLU A 378 14.69 -8.26 -19.29
C GLU A 378 13.48 -8.04 -20.20
N ALA A 379 13.71 -7.47 -21.37
CA ALA A 379 12.65 -7.22 -22.35
C ALA A 379 11.95 -8.54 -22.75
N GLU A 380 10.65 -8.48 -22.94
CA GLU A 380 9.80 -9.63 -23.33
C GLU A 380 9.77 -10.79 -22.29
N SER A 381 10.25 -10.57 -21.06
CA SER A 381 10.21 -11.57 -20.00
C SER A 381 8.80 -11.81 -19.46
N THR A 382 8.48 -13.07 -19.22
CA THR A 382 7.29 -13.45 -18.43
C THR A 382 7.65 -13.43 -16.95
N VAL A 383 6.96 -12.58 -16.19
CA VAL A 383 7.27 -12.32 -14.78
C VAL A 383 6.12 -12.74 -13.86
N VAL A 384 6.43 -13.48 -12.81
CA VAL A 384 5.51 -13.65 -11.66
C VAL A 384 5.89 -12.64 -10.59
N SER A 385 4.91 -11.88 -10.12
CA SER A 385 5.15 -10.79 -9.18
C SER A 385 4.11 -10.75 -8.06
N THR A 386 4.55 -10.35 -6.86
CA THR A 386 3.66 -9.97 -5.76
C THR A 386 3.14 -8.53 -5.89
N SER A 387 3.58 -7.77 -6.89
CA SER A 387 3.02 -6.45 -7.22
C SER A 387 1.66 -6.60 -7.88
N THR A 388 0.73 -5.69 -7.60
CA THR A 388 -0.56 -5.60 -8.31
C THR A 388 -0.48 -4.76 -9.59
N ARG A 389 0.68 -4.16 -9.87
CA ARG A 389 0.92 -3.27 -11.03
C ARG A 389 1.12 -4.06 -12.32
N ASN A 390 0.10 -4.85 -12.69
CA ASN A 390 0.11 -5.71 -13.86
C ASN A 390 -0.36 -4.96 -15.12
N PHE A 391 0.40 -3.95 -15.52
CA PHE A 391 0.13 -3.13 -16.71
C PHE A 391 1.20 -3.35 -17.78
N PRO A 392 0.90 -3.10 -19.06
CA PRO A 392 1.89 -3.18 -20.14
C PRO A 392 3.15 -2.37 -19.82
N ASN A 393 4.31 -2.97 -20.04
CA ASN A 393 5.64 -2.34 -19.85
C ASN A 393 5.92 -1.87 -18.41
N ARG A 394 5.21 -2.38 -17.40
CA ARG A 394 5.38 -1.89 -16.04
C ARG A 394 6.68 -2.35 -15.38
N LEU A 395 7.04 -3.62 -15.52
CA LEU A 395 8.26 -4.18 -14.94
C LEU A 395 9.43 -4.24 -15.93
N GLY A 396 9.16 -4.22 -17.21
CA GLY A 396 10.12 -4.29 -18.33
C GLY A 396 9.51 -3.78 -19.62
N ASP A 397 10.20 -3.98 -20.74
CA ASP A 397 9.73 -3.60 -22.08
C ASP A 397 9.17 -4.84 -22.80
N GLY A 398 8.02 -4.74 -23.49
CA GLY A 398 7.40 -5.78 -24.31
C GLY A 398 6.01 -6.21 -23.85
#